data_a9a8eddad1c941287772f9a27239b228
#
_entry.id   a9a8eddad1c941287772f9a27239b228
#
_cell.length_a   1.000
_cell.length_b   1.000
_cell.length_c   1.000
_cell.angle_alpha   90.00
_cell.angle_beta   90.00
_cell.angle_gamma   90.00
#
_symmetry.space_group_name_H-M   'P 1'
#
loop_
_entity.id
_entity.type
_entity.pdbx_description
1 polymer ?
#
loop_
_entity_poly.entity_id
_entity_poly.type
_entity_poly.pdbx_seq_one_letter_code
_entity_poly.pdbx_strand_id
1 'polypeptide(L)'
;MKYISFIAALALLVTGTQSCTVRIDKNKALEMVRLFNERTIKASGNKMTKEIKIENFHRLTVCDDIDVEYIQDGKNFVTVNASDNILPYIDVTENDGELTIGVKDSASYSRIWNMDAKVTVHGSVLGSLDLKGSGDFTCKELSMPDVLVTIAITGSGTAEFGKILTSEFSIDISGSGSLDCEEIKTGRVDALVRGSGDVEFDKVNADVLTSSVRGSGDMDFDNVNVNSVEAYITGSGDISLVGKTGKATYMVVGSGDIDAAKMKCGAEPDITVTGSGSVSYQTADGKIESK
;
A
#
# COMPACT_ATOMS: atom_id res chain seq x y z
N MET A 1 -35.22 1.36 -10.20
CA MET A 1 -34.76 2.76 -10.02
C MET A 1 -33.27 2.93 -9.64
N LYS A 2 -32.51 1.86 -9.30
CA LYS A 2 -31.05 1.95 -9.03
C LYS A 2 -30.15 1.97 -10.28
N TYR A 3 -30.67 1.64 -11.44
CA TYR A 3 -29.89 1.55 -12.69
C TYR A 3 -29.71 2.88 -13.44
N ILE A 4 -30.51 3.89 -13.10
CA ILE A 4 -30.44 5.23 -13.73
C ILE A 4 -29.24 6.01 -13.21
N SER A 5 -28.78 5.76 -11.98
CA SER A 5 -27.65 6.46 -11.38
C SER A 5 -26.30 6.09 -12.01
N PHE A 6 -26.14 4.87 -12.54
CA PHE A 6 -24.87 4.43 -13.12
C PHE A 6 -24.66 4.99 -14.54
N ILE A 7 -25.75 5.15 -15.30
CA ILE A 7 -25.69 5.78 -16.64
C ILE A 7 -25.43 7.30 -16.49
N ALA A 8 -25.93 7.91 -15.43
CA ALA A 8 -25.65 9.32 -15.10
C ALA A 8 -24.19 9.56 -14.67
N ALA A 9 -23.57 8.61 -13.97
CA ALA A 9 -22.17 8.72 -13.56
C ALA A 9 -21.20 8.60 -14.75
N LEU A 10 -21.49 7.73 -15.72
CA LEU A 10 -20.69 7.61 -16.93
C LEU A 10 -20.81 8.84 -17.86
N ALA A 11 -21.94 9.57 -17.80
CA ALA A 11 -22.14 10.81 -18.54
C ALA A 11 -21.48 12.02 -17.87
N LEU A 12 -21.21 11.99 -16.57
CA LEU A 12 -20.60 13.08 -15.79
C LEU A 12 -19.06 13.10 -15.85
N LEU A 13 -18.41 11.98 -16.21
CA LEU A 13 -16.97 11.90 -16.40
C LEU A 13 -16.45 12.54 -17.70
N VAL A 14 -17.33 13.05 -18.58
CA VAL A 14 -16.99 13.65 -19.89
C VAL A 14 -17.13 15.18 -19.89
N THR A 15 -17.45 15.84 -18.76
CA THR A 15 -17.63 17.30 -18.70
C THR A 15 -16.42 18.04 -18.12
N GLY A 16 -15.21 17.68 -18.52
CA GLY A 16 -13.98 18.46 -18.32
C GLY A 16 -13.51 19.04 -19.65
N THR A 17 -13.86 20.30 -19.91
CA THR A 17 -13.30 21.24 -20.91
C THR A 17 -13.13 20.77 -22.36
N GLN A 18 -13.89 21.44 -23.23
CA GLN A 18 -13.94 21.47 -24.70
C GLN A 18 -14.82 20.41 -25.38
N SER A 19 -16.01 20.87 -25.75
CA SER A 19 -16.95 20.49 -26.84
C SER A 19 -16.59 19.26 -27.70
N CYS A 20 -16.70 18.07 -27.14
CA CYS A 20 -17.00 16.87 -27.88
C CYS A 20 -18.24 16.24 -27.27
N THR A 21 -19.41 16.52 -27.83
CA THR A 21 -20.66 15.84 -27.49
C THR A 21 -20.58 14.42 -28.04
N VAL A 22 -20.10 13.47 -27.26
CA VAL A 22 -20.23 12.05 -27.61
C VAL A 22 -21.71 11.67 -27.45
N ARG A 23 -22.47 11.66 -28.55
CA ARG A 23 -23.81 11.09 -28.58
C ARG A 23 -23.67 9.57 -28.53
N ILE A 24 -23.78 9.00 -27.36
CA ILE A 24 -23.89 7.54 -27.21
C ILE A 24 -25.32 7.17 -27.66
N ASP A 25 -25.43 6.37 -28.72
CA ASP A 25 -26.68 5.79 -29.12
C ASP A 25 -27.28 4.96 -27.98
N LYS A 26 -28.53 5.27 -27.61
CA LYS A 26 -29.22 4.65 -26.48
C LYS A 26 -29.28 3.13 -26.60
N ASN A 27 -29.34 2.60 -27.82
CA ASN A 27 -29.36 1.16 -28.09
C ASN A 27 -27.97 0.54 -27.86
N LYS A 28 -26.88 1.23 -28.27
CA LYS A 28 -25.52 0.79 -28.01
C LYS A 28 -25.17 0.85 -26.50
N ALA A 29 -25.70 1.85 -25.80
CA ALA A 29 -25.53 1.94 -24.34
C ALA A 29 -26.26 0.77 -23.64
N LEU A 30 -27.48 0.45 -24.06
CA LEU A 30 -28.23 -0.68 -23.52
C LEU A 30 -27.58 -2.02 -23.84
N GLU A 31 -27.03 -2.18 -25.05
CA GLU A 31 -26.30 -3.38 -25.47
C GLU A 31 -25.00 -3.55 -24.67
N MET A 32 -24.25 -2.48 -24.43
CA MET A 32 -23.07 -2.50 -23.54
C MET A 32 -23.44 -2.87 -22.11
N VAL A 33 -24.52 -2.34 -21.55
CA VAL A 33 -25.02 -2.69 -20.21
C VAL A 33 -25.44 -4.16 -20.15
N ARG A 34 -26.09 -4.66 -21.20
CA ARG A 34 -26.47 -6.07 -21.30
C ARG A 34 -25.26 -6.99 -21.37
N LEU A 35 -24.27 -6.69 -22.23
CA LEU A 35 -23.00 -7.42 -22.34
C LEU A 35 -22.20 -7.36 -21.05
N PHE A 36 -22.23 -6.24 -20.34
CA PHE A 36 -21.62 -6.09 -19.03
C PHE A 36 -22.26 -7.00 -17.99
N ASN A 37 -23.61 -7.04 -17.94
CA ASN A 37 -24.36 -7.88 -17.00
C ASN A 37 -24.25 -9.39 -17.32
N GLU A 38 -24.19 -9.75 -18.59
CA GLU A 38 -24.05 -11.15 -19.03
C GLU A 38 -22.66 -11.74 -18.74
N ARG A 39 -21.64 -10.87 -18.56
CA ARG A 39 -20.26 -11.26 -18.25
C ARG A 39 -19.87 -11.03 -16.80
N THR A 40 -20.82 -10.65 -15.94
CA THR A 40 -20.54 -10.37 -14.54
C THR A 40 -20.94 -11.53 -13.64
N ILE A 41 -19.99 -12.12 -12.95
CA ILE A 41 -20.24 -13.12 -11.91
C ILE A 41 -20.53 -12.36 -10.61
N LYS A 42 -21.70 -12.66 -10.01
CA LYS A 42 -22.08 -12.12 -8.69
C LYS A 42 -21.90 -13.21 -7.66
N ALA A 43 -21.33 -12.85 -6.52
CA ALA A 43 -21.20 -13.76 -5.38
C ALA A 43 -22.58 -14.31 -4.97
N SER A 44 -22.68 -15.62 -4.76
CA SER A 44 -23.92 -16.30 -4.33
C SER A 44 -24.29 -15.99 -2.88
N GLY A 45 -23.29 -15.62 -2.07
CA GLY A 45 -23.41 -15.47 -0.62
C GLY A 45 -23.27 -16.77 0.16
N ASN A 46 -23.25 -17.93 -0.50
CA ASN A 46 -23.02 -19.23 0.14
C ASN A 46 -21.51 -19.41 0.38
N LYS A 47 -21.02 -19.08 1.55
CA LYS A 47 -19.60 -19.19 1.90
C LYS A 47 -19.12 -20.63 1.94
N MET A 48 -17.98 -20.88 1.31
CA MET A 48 -17.23 -22.13 1.40
C MET A 48 -15.78 -21.82 1.77
N THR A 49 -15.16 -22.75 2.47
CA THR A 49 -13.75 -22.67 2.86
C THR A 49 -12.99 -23.81 2.19
N LYS A 50 -11.86 -23.49 1.59
CA LYS A 50 -10.93 -24.44 1.00
C LYS A 50 -9.55 -24.26 1.61
N GLU A 51 -8.96 -25.34 2.12
CA GLU A 51 -7.58 -25.38 2.55
C GLU A 51 -6.68 -25.93 1.44
N ILE A 52 -5.56 -25.27 1.21
CA ILE A 52 -4.56 -25.61 0.19
C ILE A 52 -3.23 -25.75 0.91
N LYS A 53 -2.63 -26.92 0.87
CA LYS A 53 -1.27 -27.13 1.37
C LYS A 53 -0.28 -26.53 0.39
N ILE A 54 0.71 -25.82 0.93
CA ILE A 54 1.80 -25.20 0.18
C ILE A 54 3.14 -25.66 0.78
N GLU A 55 4.22 -25.48 0.05
CA GLU A 55 5.57 -25.65 0.54
C GLU A 55 6.07 -24.37 1.26
N ASN A 56 7.35 -24.31 1.58
CA ASN A 56 7.95 -23.12 2.16
C ASN A 56 8.12 -22.04 1.08
N PHE A 57 7.55 -20.89 1.29
CA PHE A 57 7.75 -19.70 0.47
C PHE A 57 8.44 -18.61 1.28
N HIS A 58 8.99 -17.63 0.60
CA HIS A 58 9.58 -16.43 1.19
C HIS A 58 9.14 -15.15 0.46
N ARG A 59 8.46 -15.29 -0.68
CA ARG A 59 7.84 -14.21 -1.43
C ARG A 59 6.34 -14.46 -1.54
N LEU A 60 5.54 -13.42 -1.32
CA LEU A 60 4.10 -13.44 -1.50
C LEU A 60 3.70 -12.36 -2.50
N THR A 61 3.06 -12.77 -3.57
CA THR A 61 2.46 -11.88 -4.56
C THR A 61 0.94 -11.97 -4.46
N VAL A 62 0.29 -10.83 -4.20
CA VAL A 62 -1.16 -10.71 -4.15
C VAL A 62 -1.61 -9.86 -5.32
N CYS A 63 -2.49 -10.40 -6.15
CA CYS A 63 -3.03 -9.76 -7.34
C CYS A 63 -4.53 -9.50 -7.21
N ASP A 64 -5.02 -8.61 -8.07
CA ASP A 64 -6.45 -8.31 -8.19
C ASP A 64 -7.05 -7.63 -6.94
N ASP A 65 -8.31 -7.91 -6.63
CA ASP A 65 -9.10 -7.35 -5.53
C ASP A 65 -9.34 -8.45 -4.47
N ILE A 66 -8.24 -9.02 -3.96
CA ILE A 66 -8.28 -10.12 -2.99
C ILE A 66 -7.64 -9.68 -1.68
N ASP A 67 -8.42 -9.75 -0.59
CA ASP A 67 -7.92 -9.49 0.75
C ASP A 67 -7.15 -10.68 1.30
N VAL A 68 -5.94 -10.41 1.81
CA VAL A 68 -5.04 -11.44 2.35
C VAL A 68 -4.66 -11.11 3.79
N GLU A 69 -4.87 -12.07 4.69
CA GLU A 69 -4.31 -12.05 6.03
C GLU A 69 -3.12 -13.02 6.12
N TYR A 70 -1.95 -12.52 6.49
CA TYR A 70 -0.77 -13.35 6.74
C TYR A 70 -0.61 -13.63 8.22
N ILE A 71 -0.41 -14.89 8.57
CA ILE A 71 -0.18 -15.34 9.94
C ILE A 71 1.17 -16.07 10.00
N GLN A 72 2.12 -15.49 10.73
CA GLN A 72 3.41 -16.12 10.98
C GLN A 72 3.29 -17.13 12.15
N ASP A 73 3.01 -18.38 11.84
CA ASP A 73 2.84 -19.45 12.85
C ASP A 73 3.64 -20.73 12.56
N GLY A 74 4.51 -20.69 11.56
CA GLY A 74 5.36 -21.80 11.17
C GLY A 74 4.65 -22.93 10.42
N LYS A 75 3.39 -22.75 10.07
CA LYS A 75 2.65 -23.69 9.23
C LYS A 75 2.69 -23.23 7.77
N ASN A 76 2.43 -24.16 6.84
CA ASN A 76 2.45 -23.87 5.41
C ASN A 76 1.15 -24.34 4.77
N PHE A 77 0.15 -23.49 4.78
CA PHE A 77 -1.11 -23.69 4.07
C PHE A 77 -1.82 -22.36 3.84
N VAL A 78 -2.73 -22.36 2.89
CA VAL A 78 -3.59 -21.24 2.56
C VAL A 78 -5.04 -21.64 2.77
N THR A 79 -5.80 -20.82 3.45
CA THR A 79 -7.25 -20.96 3.59
C THR A 79 -7.94 -19.92 2.73
N VAL A 80 -8.77 -20.35 1.80
CA VAL A 80 -9.60 -19.47 0.95
C VAL A 80 -11.05 -19.56 1.41
N ASN A 81 -11.62 -18.46 1.86
CA ASN A 81 -13.04 -18.34 2.20
C ASN A 81 -13.72 -17.42 1.19
N ALA A 82 -14.61 -17.96 0.38
CA ALA A 82 -15.30 -17.24 -0.67
C ALA A 82 -16.71 -17.83 -0.90
N SER A 83 -17.54 -17.13 -1.66
CA SER A 83 -18.80 -17.72 -2.16
C SER A 83 -18.49 -18.93 -3.06
N ASP A 84 -19.34 -19.95 -2.98
CA ASP A 84 -19.17 -21.25 -3.68
C ASP A 84 -18.94 -21.09 -5.20
N ASN A 85 -19.58 -20.10 -5.79
CA ASN A 85 -19.44 -19.77 -7.20
C ASN A 85 -18.26 -18.85 -7.53
N ILE A 86 -17.59 -18.26 -6.53
CA ILE A 86 -16.37 -17.45 -6.68
C ILE A 86 -15.12 -18.29 -6.42
N LEU A 87 -15.18 -19.18 -5.43
CA LEU A 87 -14.06 -20.02 -5.00
C LEU A 87 -13.30 -20.73 -6.15
N PRO A 88 -13.95 -21.26 -7.23
CA PRO A 88 -13.25 -21.89 -8.35
C PRO A 88 -12.36 -20.93 -9.16
N TYR A 89 -12.58 -19.62 -9.05
CA TYR A 89 -11.82 -18.59 -9.78
C TYR A 89 -10.62 -18.07 -8.99
N ILE A 90 -10.57 -18.30 -7.68
CA ILE A 90 -9.39 -17.94 -6.90
C ILE A 90 -8.26 -18.90 -7.25
N ASP A 91 -7.13 -18.33 -7.62
CA ASP A 91 -5.90 -19.06 -7.92
C ASP A 91 -4.89 -18.89 -6.80
N VAL A 92 -4.29 -19.99 -6.40
CA VAL A 92 -3.21 -20.04 -5.42
C VAL A 92 -2.15 -20.94 -6.02
N THR A 93 -1.07 -20.35 -6.46
CA THR A 93 0.04 -21.04 -7.11
C THR A 93 1.34 -20.80 -6.37
N GLU A 94 2.18 -21.81 -6.35
CA GLU A 94 3.51 -21.74 -5.76
C GLU A 94 4.54 -22.17 -6.80
N ASN A 95 5.58 -21.38 -6.95
CA ASN A 95 6.69 -21.67 -7.84
C ASN A 95 7.98 -21.04 -7.29
N ASP A 96 9.05 -21.82 -7.17
CA ASP A 96 10.38 -21.37 -6.75
C ASP A 96 10.39 -20.49 -5.46
N GLY A 97 9.58 -20.87 -4.46
CA GLY A 97 9.48 -20.17 -3.19
C GLY A 97 8.72 -18.84 -3.26
N GLU A 98 7.98 -18.62 -4.33
CA GLU A 98 7.01 -17.53 -4.48
C GLU A 98 5.59 -18.10 -4.44
N LEU A 99 4.77 -17.61 -3.52
CA LEU A 99 3.35 -17.86 -3.44
C LEU A 99 2.60 -16.74 -4.13
N THR A 100 1.84 -17.05 -5.17
CA THR A 100 1.00 -16.08 -5.88
C THR A 100 -0.48 -16.36 -5.62
N ILE A 101 -1.21 -15.33 -5.22
CA ILE A 101 -2.65 -15.35 -4.99
C ILE A 101 -3.30 -14.34 -5.95
N GLY A 102 -4.30 -14.79 -6.70
CA GLY A 102 -4.97 -13.95 -7.70
C GLY A 102 -6.23 -14.61 -8.25
N VAL A 103 -6.71 -14.07 -9.35
CA VAL A 103 -7.85 -14.61 -10.09
C VAL A 103 -7.34 -15.32 -11.34
N LYS A 104 -7.87 -16.51 -11.62
CA LYS A 104 -7.52 -17.28 -12.83
C LYS A 104 -7.76 -16.48 -14.10
N ASP A 105 -6.86 -16.59 -15.07
CA ASP A 105 -6.93 -15.90 -16.36
C ASP A 105 -8.26 -16.08 -17.09
N SER A 106 -8.91 -17.24 -16.92
CA SER A 106 -10.23 -17.51 -17.50
C SER A 106 -11.32 -16.59 -16.94
N ALA A 107 -11.12 -16.03 -15.74
CA ALA A 107 -12.03 -15.07 -15.12
C ALA A 107 -11.75 -13.61 -15.54
N SER A 108 -10.59 -13.34 -16.16
CA SER A 108 -10.24 -11.98 -16.65
C SER A 108 -11.24 -11.48 -17.71
N TYR A 109 -11.94 -12.37 -18.40
CA TYR A 109 -13.04 -12.05 -19.32
C TYR A 109 -14.40 -11.89 -18.63
N SER A 110 -14.52 -12.34 -17.39
CA SER A 110 -15.75 -12.26 -16.60
C SER A 110 -15.45 -11.38 -15.38
N ARG A 111 -16.03 -10.18 -15.34
CA ARG A 111 -15.89 -9.34 -14.16
C ARG A 111 -16.56 -10.00 -12.97
N ILE A 112 -15.80 -10.30 -11.94
CA ILE A 112 -16.35 -10.67 -10.64
C ILE A 112 -16.78 -9.37 -9.95
N TRP A 113 -18.09 -9.27 -9.69
CA TRP A 113 -18.64 -8.11 -9.00
C TRP A 113 -18.63 -8.36 -7.50
N ASN A 114 -17.95 -7.50 -6.74
CA ASN A 114 -17.77 -7.64 -5.32
C ASN A 114 -17.06 -8.97 -4.99
N MET A 115 -15.75 -8.99 -5.17
CA MET A 115 -14.89 -10.13 -4.82
C MET A 115 -15.10 -10.45 -3.33
N ASP A 116 -15.93 -11.45 -3.08
CA ASP A 116 -16.34 -11.89 -1.76
C ASP A 116 -15.36 -13.00 -1.31
N ALA A 117 -14.05 -12.70 -1.35
CA ALA A 117 -13.00 -13.66 -1.03
C ALA A 117 -12.07 -13.08 0.05
N LYS A 118 -11.83 -13.87 1.10
CA LYS A 118 -10.79 -13.62 2.08
C LYS A 118 -9.81 -14.80 2.07
N VAL A 119 -8.53 -14.50 1.93
CA VAL A 119 -7.48 -15.50 1.93
C VAL A 119 -6.64 -15.35 3.20
N THR A 120 -6.44 -16.44 3.93
CA THR A 120 -5.52 -16.47 5.07
C THR A 120 -4.32 -17.34 4.71
N VAL A 121 -3.15 -16.76 4.76
CA VAL A 121 -1.88 -17.42 4.46
C VAL A 121 -1.15 -17.70 5.76
N HIS A 122 -0.83 -18.97 6.00
CA HIS A 122 0.00 -19.41 7.12
C HIS A 122 1.42 -19.69 6.62
N GLY A 123 2.42 -19.08 7.23
CA GLY A 123 3.81 -19.21 6.82
C GLY A 123 4.81 -19.07 7.96
N SER A 124 6.07 -19.37 7.65
CA SER A 124 7.19 -19.21 8.58
C SER A 124 7.99 -17.93 8.29
N VAL A 125 8.09 -17.56 7.01
CA VAL A 125 8.97 -16.51 6.51
C VAL A 125 8.21 -15.67 5.49
N LEU A 126 8.31 -14.35 5.61
CA LEU A 126 7.84 -13.39 4.62
C LEU A 126 8.95 -12.38 4.34
N GLY A 127 9.84 -12.66 3.39
CA GLY A 127 10.95 -11.78 2.99
C GLY A 127 10.51 -10.72 1.98
N SER A 128 9.45 -10.99 1.20
CA SER A 128 8.92 -10.02 0.23
C SER A 128 7.41 -10.13 0.10
N LEU A 129 6.73 -8.99 0.06
CA LEU A 129 5.33 -8.84 -0.32
C LEU A 129 5.23 -7.95 -1.56
N ASP A 130 4.53 -8.44 -2.58
CA ASP A 130 4.18 -7.74 -3.80
C ASP A 130 2.66 -7.61 -3.86
N LEU A 131 2.12 -6.43 -3.53
CA LEU A 131 0.68 -6.16 -3.58
C LEU A 131 0.34 -5.45 -4.90
N LYS A 132 -0.31 -6.19 -5.81
CA LYS A 132 -0.65 -5.75 -7.17
C LYS A 132 -2.16 -5.74 -7.35
N GLY A 133 -2.77 -4.59 -7.26
CA GLY A 133 -4.23 -4.48 -7.40
C GLY A 133 -4.84 -3.55 -6.37
N SER A 134 -6.02 -3.93 -5.87
CA SER A 134 -6.81 -3.12 -4.93
C SER A 134 -7.20 -3.88 -3.66
N GLY A 135 -6.78 -5.14 -3.52
CA GLY A 135 -7.01 -5.93 -2.31
C GLY A 135 -6.09 -5.50 -1.18
N ASP A 136 -6.52 -5.75 0.05
CA ASP A 136 -5.79 -5.36 1.25
C ASP A 136 -5.00 -6.53 1.83
N PHE A 137 -3.84 -6.21 2.40
CA PHE A 137 -2.99 -7.17 3.10
C PHE A 137 -2.90 -6.81 4.57
N THR A 138 -3.08 -7.79 5.45
CA THR A 138 -2.93 -7.60 6.90
C THR A 138 -1.97 -8.60 7.51
N CYS A 139 -1.07 -8.12 8.39
CA CYS A 139 -0.17 -8.95 9.18
C CYS A 139 -0.02 -8.36 10.59
N LYS A 140 -0.56 -9.03 11.61
CA LYS A 140 -0.54 -8.52 12.99
C LYS A 140 0.85 -8.51 13.61
N GLU A 141 1.67 -9.50 13.30
CA GLU A 141 3.01 -9.63 13.86
C GLU A 141 3.92 -10.32 12.84
N LEU A 142 5.07 -9.70 12.56
CA LEU A 142 6.12 -10.24 11.70
C LEU A 142 7.46 -10.17 12.43
N SER A 143 8.03 -11.31 12.77
CA SER A 143 9.29 -11.40 13.51
C SER A 143 10.35 -12.13 12.70
N MET A 144 11.26 -11.36 12.12
CA MET A 144 12.33 -11.83 11.23
C MET A 144 13.62 -11.02 11.46
N PRO A 145 14.24 -11.12 12.65
CA PRO A 145 15.27 -10.18 13.11
C PRO A 145 16.54 -10.13 12.25
N ASP A 146 16.80 -11.18 11.48
CA ASP A 146 18.01 -11.31 10.65
C ASP A 146 17.72 -11.19 9.14
N VAL A 147 16.51 -10.77 8.75
CA VAL A 147 16.06 -10.74 7.35
C VAL A 147 15.71 -9.32 6.94
N LEU A 148 16.13 -8.93 5.73
CA LEU A 148 15.55 -7.79 5.02
C LEU A 148 14.14 -8.16 4.56
N VAL A 149 13.15 -7.35 4.92
CA VAL A 149 11.78 -7.46 4.42
C VAL A 149 11.51 -6.34 3.42
N THR A 150 10.99 -6.70 2.24
CA THR A 150 10.64 -5.75 1.19
C THR A 150 9.15 -5.77 0.92
N ILE A 151 8.54 -4.59 0.86
CA ILE A 151 7.13 -4.41 0.52
C ILE A 151 7.05 -3.57 -0.74
N ALA A 152 6.42 -4.10 -1.78
CA ALA A 152 6.12 -3.35 -2.99
C ALA A 152 4.60 -3.27 -3.16
N ILE A 153 4.06 -2.06 -3.32
CA ILE A 153 2.64 -1.83 -3.57
C ILE A 153 2.50 -1.16 -4.93
N THR A 154 1.85 -1.88 -5.86
CA THR A 154 1.59 -1.37 -7.21
C THR A 154 0.09 -1.42 -7.46
N GLY A 155 -0.59 -0.30 -7.25
CA GLY A 155 -2.05 -0.23 -7.34
C GLY A 155 -2.64 0.69 -6.29
N SER A 156 -3.75 0.27 -5.68
CA SER A 156 -4.52 1.05 -4.70
C SER A 156 -4.85 0.28 -3.42
N GLY A 157 -4.27 -0.90 -3.23
CA GLY A 157 -4.47 -1.71 -2.02
C GLY A 157 -3.68 -1.17 -0.84
N THR A 158 -4.07 -1.55 0.37
CA THR A 158 -3.44 -1.18 1.63
C THR A 158 -2.70 -2.37 2.24
N ALA A 159 -1.48 -2.14 2.74
CA ALA A 159 -0.75 -3.12 3.55
C ALA A 159 -0.71 -2.67 5.01
N GLU A 160 -1.41 -3.40 5.89
CA GLU A 160 -1.49 -3.11 7.32
C GLU A 160 -0.61 -4.07 8.12
N PHE A 161 0.29 -3.51 8.93
CA PHE A 161 1.14 -4.26 9.84
C PHE A 161 0.92 -3.81 11.29
N GLY A 162 0.78 -4.76 12.21
CA GLY A 162 0.82 -4.43 13.63
C GLY A 162 2.26 -4.25 14.10
N LYS A 163 2.96 -5.33 14.45
CA LYS A 163 4.34 -5.27 14.93
C LYS A 163 5.32 -5.92 13.98
N ILE A 164 6.40 -5.21 13.69
CA ILE A 164 7.48 -5.71 12.83
C ILE A 164 8.81 -5.72 13.61
N LEU A 165 9.52 -6.86 13.56
CA LEU A 165 10.91 -7.00 13.97
C LEU A 165 11.71 -7.57 12.80
N THR A 166 12.65 -6.81 12.24
CA THR A 166 13.46 -7.22 11.08
C THR A 166 14.87 -6.62 11.15
N SER A 167 15.81 -7.07 10.30
CA SER A 167 17.11 -6.42 10.18
C SER A 167 17.01 -5.11 9.42
N GLU A 168 16.28 -5.11 8.30
CA GLU A 168 16.00 -3.95 7.45
C GLU A 168 14.57 -4.04 6.89
N PHE A 169 13.92 -2.90 6.67
CA PHE A 169 12.59 -2.82 6.11
C PHE A 169 12.55 -1.82 4.96
N SER A 170 12.19 -2.29 3.78
CA SER A 170 12.13 -1.46 2.57
C SER A 170 10.72 -1.44 2.00
N ILE A 171 10.24 -0.26 1.68
CA ILE A 171 8.91 0.01 1.15
C ILE A 171 9.03 0.75 -0.18
N ASP A 172 8.32 0.31 -1.18
CA ASP A 172 8.21 0.95 -2.49
C ASP A 172 6.75 0.99 -2.94
N ILE A 173 6.12 2.14 -2.81
CA ILE A 173 4.75 2.35 -3.27
C ILE A 173 4.76 3.05 -4.62
N SER A 174 4.18 2.40 -5.64
CA SER A 174 4.03 2.94 -6.99
C SER A 174 2.56 2.97 -7.37
N GLY A 175 1.90 4.10 -7.15
CA GLY A 175 0.45 4.25 -7.39
C GLY A 175 -0.24 5.10 -6.33
N SER A 176 -1.38 4.62 -5.84
CA SER A 176 -2.21 5.28 -4.81
C SER A 176 -2.55 4.35 -3.64
N GLY A 177 -1.80 3.27 -3.50
CA GLY A 177 -1.94 2.38 -2.34
C GLY A 177 -1.25 2.94 -1.12
N SER A 178 -1.48 2.32 0.05
CA SER A 178 -0.92 2.77 1.33
C SER A 178 -0.26 1.64 2.13
N LEU A 179 0.60 2.05 3.07
CA LEU A 179 1.15 1.15 4.08
C LEU A 179 0.98 1.78 5.45
N ASP A 180 0.36 1.03 6.37
CA ASP A 180 0.15 1.40 7.76
C ASP A 180 0.88 0.42 8.67
N CYS A 181 1.64 0.91 9.67
CA CYS A 181 2.37 0.07 10.61
C CYS A 181 2.33 0.64 12.04
N GLU A 182 1.78 -0.14 12.99
CA GLU A 182 1.69 0.29 14.39
C GLU A 182 3.08 0.40 15.07
N GLU A 183 3.95 -0.57 14.90
CA GLU A 183 5.28 -0.57 15.53
C GLU A 183 6.32 -1.31 14.70
N ILE A 184 7.44 -0.65 14.44
CA ILE A 184 8.59 -1.32 13.82
C ILE A 184 9.85 -1.19 14.70
N LYS A 185 10.60 -2.30 14.81
CA LYS A 185 11.95 -2.35 15.36
C LYS A 185 12.88 -2.99 14.34
N THR A 186 13.86 -2.22 13.87
CA THR A 186 14.75 -2.62 12.77
C THR A 186 16.07 -1.88 12.82
N GLY A 187 17.08 -2.29 12.05
CA GLY A 187 18.28 -1.49 11.84
C GLY A 187 18.02 -0.32 10.89
N ARG A 188 17.20 -0.52 9.86
CA ARG A 188 16.94 0.49 8.83
C ARG A 188 15.51 0.44 8.30
N VAL A 189 14.93 1.61 8.09
CA VAL A 189 13.69 1.80 7.32
C VAL A 189 14.02 2.63 6.09
N ASP A 190 13.70 2.12 4.90
CA ASP A 190 13.74 2.85 3.65
C ASP A 190 12.33 2.89 3.05
N ALA A 191 11.70 4.07 3.03
CA ALA A 191 10.37 4.27 2.48
C ALA A 191 10.41 5.15 1.23
N LEU A 192 9.87 4.66 0.13
CA LEU A 192 9.77 5.37 -1.14
C LEU A 192 8.34 5.34 -1.66
N VAL A 193 7.76 6.51 -1.87
CA VAL A 193 6.48 6.70 -2.55
C VAL A 193 6.70 7.36 -3.89
N ARG A 194 6.19 6.73 -4.95
CA ARG A 194 6.15 7.23 -6.32
C ARG A 194 4.69 7.32 -6.76
N GLY A 195 4.11 8.50 -6.69
CA GLY A 195 2.71 8.72 -7.05
C GLY A 195 1.94 9.50 -6.00
N SER A 196 0.80 8.98 -5.56
CA SER A 196 -0.12 9.60 -4.58
C SER A 196 -0.51 8.61 -3.48
N GLY A 197 0.33 7.64 -3.21
CA GLY A 197 0.15 6.70 -2.11
C GLY A 197 0.73 7.24 -0.82
N ASP A 198 0.37 6.62 0.31
CA ASP A 198 0.69 7.11 1.65
C ASP A 198 1.41 6.05 2.48
N VAL A 199 2.24 6.50 3.44
CA VAL A 199 2.92 5.64 4.40
C VAL A 199 2.74 6.20 5.80
N GLU A 200 2.24 5.38 6.73
CA GLU A 200 2.05 5.76 8.13
C GLU A 200 2.76 4.78 9.07
N PHE A 201 3.49 5.31 10.05
CA PHE A 201 4.08 4.58 11.15
C PHE A 201 3.77 5.23 12.48
N ASP A 202 3.06 4.54 13.36
CA ASP A 202 2.78 5.02 14.73
C ASP A 202 4.03 5.03 15.62
N LYS A 203 4.97 4.08 15.36
CA LYS A 203 6.19 4.00 16.17
C LYS A 203 7.35 3.36 15.40
N VAL A 204 8.45 4.12 15.29
CA VAL A 204 9.68 3.69 14.63
C VAL A 204 10.84 3.64 15.61
N ASN A 205 11.45 2.46 15.79
CA ASN A 205 12.72 2.27 16.48
C ASN A 205 13.73 1.66 15.50
N ALA A 206 14.68 2.47 15.03
CA ALA A 206 15.68 2.05 14.05
C ALA A 206 17.03 2.77 14.28
N ASP A 207 18.06 2.36 13.54
CA ASP A 207 19.28 3.15 13.46
C ASP A 207 19.14 4.26 12.41
N VAL A 208 18.52 3.95 11.27
CA VAL A 208 18.35 4.88 10.15
C VAL A 208 16.91 4.85 9.65
N LEU A 209 16.34 6.04 9.41
CA LEU A 209 15.08 6.23 8.69
C LEU A 209 15.35 7.08 7.45
N THR A 210 15.09 6.51 6.28
CA THR A 210 15.09 7.24 5.00
C THR A 210 13.68 7.28 4.45
N SER A 211 13.16 8.47 4.15
CA SER A 211 11.85 8.68 3.54
C SER A 211 11.97 9.51 2.27
N SER A 212 11.33 9.09 1.20
CA SER A 212 11.40 9.80 -0.08
C SER A 212 10.05 9.81 -0.79
N VAL A 213 9.51 10.99 -1.03
CA VAL A 213 8.29 11.21 -1.81
C VAL A 213 8.65 11.77 -3.19
N ARG A 214 8.16 11.11 -4.25
CA ARG A 214 8.26 11.58 -5.63
C ARG A 214 6.87 11.64 -6.23
N GLY A 215 6.19 12.76 -6.02
CA GLY A 215 4.80 12.93 -6.45
C GLY A 215 3.99 13.80 -5.49
N SER A 216 2.82 13.31 -5.08
CA SER A 216 1.85 14.00 -4.23
C SER A 216 1.32 13.11 -3.09
N GLY A 217 2.00 12.02 -2.80
CA GLY A 217 1.69 11.18 -1.66
C GLY A 217 2.31 11.70 -0.38
N ASP A 218 1.85 11.23 0.76
CA ASP A 218 2.26 11.72 2.07
C ASP A 218 2.91 10.60 2.91
N MET A 219 3.79 11.02 3.85
CA MET A 219 4.38 10.10 4.80
C MET A 219 4.32 10.67 6.22
N ASP A 220 3.74 9.89 7.14
CA ASP A 220 3.63 10.24 8.55
C ASP A 220 4.42 9.26 9.43
N PHE A 221 5.34 9.79 10.23
CA PHE A 221 6.13 9.00 11.17
C PHE A 221 5.99 9.56 12.58
N ASP A 222 5.22 8.85 13.41
CA ASP A 222 5.03 9.17 14.81
C ASP A 222 5.98 8.36 15.71
N ASN A 223 6.29 8.91 16.87
CA ASN A 223 7.14 8.28 17.89
C ASN A 223 8.47 7.72 17.34
N VAL A 224 9.12 8.49 16.49
CA VAL A 224 10.41 8.13 15.88
C VAL A 224 11.53 8.19 16.91
N ASN A 225 12.34 7.13 16.98
CA ASN A 225 13.54 7.04 17.79
C ASN A 225 14.66 6.40 16.96
N VAL A 226 15.51 7.23 16.37
CA VAL A 226 16.55 6.78 15.43
C VAL A 226 17.86 7.55 15.63
N ASN A 227 18.97 7.04 15.12
CA ASN A 227 20.25 7.74 15.12
C ASN A 227 20.33 8.77 13.98
N SER A 228 19.71 8.49 12.83
CA SER A 228 19.72 9.35 11.66
C SER A 228 18.40 9.34 10.91
N VAL A 229 17.94 10.53 10.50
CA VAL A 229 16.79 10.72 9.59
C VAL A 229 17.26 11.39 8.31
N GLU A 230 16.76 10.90 7.18
CA GLU A 230 16.89 11.52 5.88
C GLU A 230 15.50 11.61 5.23
N ALA A 231 14.98 12.81 4.95
CA ALA A 231 13.69 13.02 4.34
C ALA A 231 13.81 13.86 3.06
N TYR A 232 13.25 13.33 1.97
CA TYR A 232 13.37 13.89 0.63
C TYR A 232 12.02 14.02 -0.03
N ILE A 233 11.69 15.22 -0.53
CA ILE A 233 10.49 15.45 -1.34
C ILE A 233 10.90 15.96 -2.72
N THR A 234 10.34 15.35 -3.75
CA THR A 234 10.37 15.86 -5.12
C THR A 234 8.94 15.89 -5.65
N GLY A 235 8.28 17.03 -5.56
CA GLY A 235 6.87 17.17 -5.94
C GLY A 235 6.07 18.07 -5.01
N SER A 236 4.88 17.60 -4.61
CA SER A 236 3.91 18.37 -3.82
C SER A 236 3.31 17.57 -2.65
N GLY A 237 3.88 16.42 -2.36
CA GLY A 237 3.48 15.64 -1.18
C GLY A 237 4.21 16.10 0.06
N ASP A 238 3.81 15.62 1.22
CA ASP A 238 4.30 16.08 2.51
C ASP A 238 4.95 14.94 3.33
N ILE A 239 5.87 15.30 4.23
CA ILE A 239 6.45 14.35 5.20
C ILE A 239 6.35 14.95 6.60
N SER A 240 5.71 14.22 7.52
CA SER A 240 5.60 14.58 8.93
C SER A 240 6.48 13.66 9.79
N LEU A 241 7.25 14.25 10.71
CA LEU A 241 8.21 13.57 11.56
C LEU A 241 8.07 14.02 13.00
N VAL A 242 7.73 13.10 13.91
CA VAL A 242 7.57 13.38 15.34
C VAL A 242 8.43 12.42 16.15
N GLY A 243 9.31 12.93 17.01
CA GLY A 243 10.13 12.07 17.86
C GLY A 243 11.51 12.61 18.16
N LYS A 244 12.55 11.79 18.00
CA LYS A 244 13.94 12.17 18.24
C LYS A 244 14.92 11.47 17.32
N THR A 245 15.97 12.19 16.93
CA THR A 245 17.10 11.69 16.14
C THR A 245 18.43 12.31 16.60
N GLY A 246 19.52 11.62 16.30
CA GLY A 246 20.87 12.17 16.50
C GLY A 246 21.22 13.24 15.48
N LYS A 247 20.88 13.00 14.20
CA LYS A 247 21.11 13.92 13.07
C LYS A 247 19.97 13.82 12.05
N ALA A 248 19.75 14.89 11.30
CA ALA A 248 18.73 14.94 10.27
C ALA A 248 19.21 15.65 9.01
N THR A 249 18.72 15.20 7.85
CA THR A 249 18.87 15.84 6.56
C THR A 249 17.49 15.96 5.92
N TYR A 250 17.09 17.16 5.54
CA TYR A 250 15.80 17.46 4.92
C TYR A 250 16.00 18.14 3.58
N MET A 251 15.38 17.63 2.54
CA MET A 251 15.45 18.22 1.20
C MET A 251 14.07 18.28 0.56
N VAL A 252 13.68 19.48 0.11
CA VAL A 252 12.46 19.69 -0.65
C VAL A 252 12.81 20.28 -2.01
N VAL A 253 12.32 19.66 -3.08
CA VAL A 253 12.37 20.15 -4.46
C VAL A 253 10.96 20.16 -5.00
N GLY A 254 10.30 21.33 -4.97
CA GLY A 254 8.92 21.48 -5.41
C GLY A 254 8.08 22.36 -4.51
N SER A 255 6.86 21.91 -4.19
CA SER A 255 5.87 22.68 -3.40
C SER A 255 5.40 21.91 -2.15
N GLY A 256 5.95 20.75 -1.89
CA GLY A 256 5.61 19.96 -0.71
C GLY A 256 6.35 20.43 0.54
N ASP A 257 5.92 20.00 1.71
CA ASP A 257 6.42 20.45 2.99
C ASP A 257 6.97 19.29 3.84
N ILE A 258 8.05 19.55 4.61
CA ILE A 258 8.51 18.64 5.67
C ILE A 258 8.19 19.28 7.01
N ASP A 259 7.30 18.65 7.79
CA ASP A 259 7.04 19.06 9.18
C ASP A 259 7.84 18.20 10.16
N ALA A 260 8.97 18.70 10.60
CA ALA A 260 9.82 18.13 11.64
C ALA A 260 9.91 19.05 12.88
N ALA A 261 8.93 19.95 13.07
CA ALA A 261 8.91 20.88 14.22
C ALA A 261 8.82 20.15 15.57
N LYS A 262 8.33 18.92 15.59
CA LYS A 262 8.28 18.05 16.78
C LYS A 262 9.38 16.96 16.80
N MET A 263 10.34 17.02 15.87
CA MET A 263 11.47 16.11 15.78
C MET A 263 12.66 16.71 16.52
N LYS A 264 12.99 16.17 17.70
CA LYS A 264 14.15 16.61 18.50
C LYS A 264 15.44 16.10 17.87
N CYS A 265 16.28 17.02 17.38
CA CYS A 265 17.57 16.69 16.78
C CYS A 265 18.71 16.88 17.79
N GLY A 266 19.64 15.93 17.84
CA GLY A 266 20.85 16.03 18.65
C GLY A 266 21.92 16.96 18.06
N ALA A 267 21.82 17.26 16.75
CA ALA A 267 22.67 18.19 16.03
C ALA A 267 21.79 19.09 15.12
N GLU A 268 22.37 20.19 14.64
CA GLU A 268 21.69 21.08 13.68
C GLU A 268 21.35 20.33 12.39
N PRO A 269 20.08 20.36 11.92
CA PRO A 269 19.69 19.68 10.69
C PRO A 269 20.34 20.30 9.45
N ASP A 270 20.70 19.46 8.46
CA ASP A 270 21.08 19.93 7.13
C ASP A 270 19.83 20.08 6.25
N ILE A 271 19.57 21.32 5.76
CA ILE A 271 18.30 21.63 5.11
C ILE A 271 18.53 22.30 3.76
N THR A 272 17.90 21.73 2.72
CA THR A 272 17.87 22.29 1.36
C THR A 272 16.44 22.40 0.88
N VAL A 273 16.02 23.60 0.48
CA VAL A 273 14.71 23.86 -0.13
C VAL A 273 14.90 24.51 -1.49
N THR A 274 14.26 23.96 -2.51
CA THR A 274 14.24 24.48 -3.87
C THR A 274 12.81 24.47 -4.40
N GLY A 275 12.19 25.62 -4.51
CA GLY A 275 10.79 25.76 -4.94
C GLY A 275 9.97 26.61 -3.98
N SER A 276 8.68 26.27 -3.85
CA SER A 276 7.71 26.99 -3.01
C SER A 276 7.34 26.22 -1.73
N GLY A 277 7.88 25.03 -1.55
CA GLY A 277 7.69 24.23 -0.35
C GLY A 277 8.51 24.74 0.83
N SER A 278 8.35 24.13 1.98
CA SER A 278 9.02 24.53 3.22
C SER A 278 9.50 23.35 4.06
N VAL A 279 10.40 23.63 5.01
CA VAL A 279 10.80 22.70 6.06
C VAL A 279 10.62 23.39 7.41
N SER A 280 9.71 22.89 8.25
CA SER A 280 9.58 23.28 9.65
C SER A 280 10.38 22.31 10.50
N TYR A 281 11.31 22.81 11.34
CA TYR A 281 12.22 21.94 12.08
C TYR A 281 12.52 22.49 13.47
N GLN A 282 13.03 21.62 14.33
CA GLN A 282 13.55 22.01 15.62
C GLN A 282 15.09 22.07 15.56
N THR A 283 15.67 23.23 15.91
CA THR A 283 17.10 23.42 16.04
C THR A 283 17.67 22.61 17.22
N ALA A 284 18.99 22.43 17.27
CA ALA A 284 19.65 21.70 18.35
C ALA A 284 19.45 22.34 19.77
N ASP A 285 19.19 23.64 19.84
CA ASP A 285 18.86 24.38 21.09
C ASP A 285 17.34 24.37 21.39
N GLY A 286 16.55 23.68 20.60
CA GLY A 286 15.11 23.43 20.81
C GLY A 286 14.16 24.50 20.28
N LYS A 287 14.63 25.46 19.46
CA LYS A 287 13.77 26.44 18.80
C LYS A 287 13.15 25.83 17.55
N ILE A 288 11.92 26.25 17.24
CA ILE A 288 11.25 25.89 16.00
C ILE A 288 11.54 26.97 14.96
N GLU A 289 12.06 26.56 13.81
CA GLU A 289 12.36 27.42 12.67
C GLU A 289 11.73 26.85 11.39
N SER A 290 11.65 27.68 10.36
CA SER A 290 11.19 27.28 9.03
C SER A 290 12.09 27.85 7.94
N LYS A 291 12.33 27.04 6.91
CA LYS A 291 13.16 27.43 5.76
C LYS A 291 12.39 27.26 4.45
#